data_91e95b8deae4e67086b211c0d6681cfd
#
_entry.id   91e95b8deae4e67086b211c0d6681cfd
#
_cell.length_a   1.000
_cell.length_b   1.000
_cell.length_c   1.000
_cell.angle_alpha   90.00
_cell.angle_beta   90.00
_cell.angle_gamma   90.00
#
_symmetry.space_group_name_H-M   'P 1'
#
loop_
_entity.id
_entity.type
_entity.pdbx_description
1 polymer ?
#
loop_
_entity_poly.entity_id
_entity_poly.type
_entity_poly.pdbx_seq_one_letter_code
_entity_poly.pdbx_strand_id
1 'polypeptide(L)'
;MFTKRTDLAIEAHELWRESAGKTTRLAGVKATEKKIQGYPVTQVDILDREGEAALGKPAGSYRTLDLTAFWQRGDGFFDRAVRAVGQQVKELTPDSGPVLVVGLGNRAMTPDAVGPLAADSILITRHLIDAMPQHFSGFRPVAALRPGVLGTTGVESAEAVRGLVDRLHPSVVIAVDALASRRVGRVCCTVQFSDTGIIPGSGVGNHRSALNLETLGVPVLAVGVPTVVDAATLTADLLEESGLPEPDMETLRSRPENLMVTPRDIDQQVRDLGKVIGYGINWALQDLEIEEINALLS
;
A
#
# COMPACT_ATOMS: atom_id res chain seq x y z
N MET A 1 -4.83 -18.96 -13.05
CA MET A 1 -4.55 -18.30 -11.77
C MET A 1 -3.08 -18.50 -11.46
N PHE A 2 -2.32 -17.46 -11.16
CA PHE A 2 -0.89 -17.61 -10.89
C PHE A 2 -0.66 -18.47 -9.65
N THR A 3 0.28 -19.39 -9.70
CA THR A 3 0.65 -20.26 -8.57
C THR A 3 1.47 -19.53 -7.51
N LYS A 4 2.15 -18.44 -7.88
CA LYS A 4 2.95 -17.60 -6.98
C LYS A 4 2.11 -16.45 -6.41
N ARG A 5 2.19 -16.23 -5.08
CA ARG A 5 1.40 -15.20 -4.39
C ARG A 5 2.02 -13.82 -4.53
N THR A 6 1.22 -12.82 -4.89
CA THR A 6 1.61 -11.41 -4.86
C THR A 6 0.40 -10.48 -4.77
N ASP A 7 0.51 -9.41 -3.96
CA ASP A 7 -0.42 -8.29 -3.93
C ASP A 7 -0.04 -7.19 -4.94
N LEU A 8 1.18 -7.25 -5.50
CA LEU A 8 1.69 -6.20 -6.38
C LEU A 8 1.24 -6.41 -7.84
N ALA A 9 0.63 -5.37 -8.44
CA ALA A 9 0.23 -5.41 -9.85
C ALA A 9 1.42 -5.47 -10.81
N ILE A 10 2.54 -4.85 -10.46
CA ILE A 10 3.78 -4.95 -11.23
C ILE A 10 4.27 -6.40 -11.32
N GLU A 11 4.20 -7.16 -10.22
CA GLU A 11 4.61 -8.57 -10.21
C GLU A 11 3.61 -9.47 -10.97
N ALA A 12 2.32 -9.19 -10.89
CA ALA A 12 1.32 -9.89 -11.71
C ALA A 12 1.57 -9.67 -13.21
N HIS A 13 1.93 -8.45 -13.61
CA HIS A 13 2.31 -8.11 -14.97
C HIS A 13 3.62 -8.81 -15.41
N GLU A 14 4.61 -8.90 -14.52
CA GLU A 14 5.86 -9.62 -14.77
C GLU A 14 5.62 -11.13 -14.97
N LEU A 15 4.85 -11.76 -14.06
CA LEU A 15 4.46 -13.18 -14.17
C LEU A 15 3.76 -13.47 -15.49
N TRP A 16 2.85 -12.57 -15.91
CA TRP A 16 2.20 -12.73 -17.20
C TRP A 16 3.22 -12.66 -18.35
N ARG A 17 4.15 -11.69 -18.33
CA ARG A 17 5.21 -11.56 -19.36
C ARG A 17 6.15 -12.75 -19.39
N GLU A 18 6.48 -13.33 -18.26
CA GLU A 18 7.29 -14.56 -18.15
C GLU A 18 6.58 -15.74 -18.81
N SER A 19 5.26 -15.89 -18.59
CA SER A 19 4.45 -16.99 -19.13
C SER A 19 4.12 -16.85 -20.63
N ALA A 20 3.91 -15.62 -21.13
CA ALA A 20 3.44 -15.35 -22.48
C ALA A 20 4.56 -15.16 -23.53
N GLY A 21 5.83 -15.17 -23.09
CA GLY A 21 6.98 -14.85 -23.96
C GLY A 21 7.09 -13.34 -24.25
N LYS A 22 8.31 -12.84 -24.36
CA LYS A 22 8.70 -11.41 -24.35
C LYS A 22 8.09 -10.52 -25.47
N THR A 23 7.32 -11.04 -26.40
CA THR A 23 6.89 -10.35 -27.63
C THR A 23 5.42 -9.95 -27.68
N THR A 24 4.59 -10.39 -26.74
CA THR A 24 3.14 -10.15 -26.79
C THR A 24 2.74 -8.95 -25.92
N ARG A 25 2.00 -8.01 -26.51
CA ARG A 25 1.36 -6.91 -25.78
C ARG A 25 0.15 -7.46 -25.04
N LEU A 26 0.07 -7.23 -23.73
CA LEU A 26 -1.08 -7.67 -22.94
C LEU A 26 -2.28 -6.79 -23.28
N ALA A 27 -3.34 -7.40 -23.83
CA ALA A 27 -4.58 -6.70 -24.10
C ALA A 27 -5.23 -6.26 -22.78
N GLY A 28 -5.87 -5.10 -22.78
CA GLY A 28 -6.49 -4.53 -21.59
C GLY A 28 -5.53 -4.04 -20.51
N VAL A 29 -4.20 -4.03 -20.76
CA VAL A 29 -3.20 -3.54 -19.80
C VAL A 29 -2.20 -2.60 -20.45
N LYS A 30 -1.90 -1.50 -19.75
CA LYS A 30 -0.87 -0.53 -20.14
C LYS A 30 0.11 -0.37 -19.01
N ALA A 31 1.40 -0.54 -19.28
CA ALA A 31 2.47 -0.28 -18.32
C ALA A 31 3.33 0.91 -18.79
N THR A 32 3.66 1.82 -17.88
CA THR A 32 4.52 2.98 -18.14
C THR A 32 5.47 3.18 -16.97
N GLU A 33 6.62 3.78 -17.25
CA GLU A 33 7.63 4.09 -16.23
C GLU A 33 7.95 5.59 -16.24
N LYS A 34 8.11 6.16 -15.06
CA LYS A 34 8.56 7.53 -14.84
C LYS A 34 9.48 7.59 -13.62
N LYS A 35 10.11 8.73 -13.38
CA LYS A 35 10.84 8.98 -12.13
C LYS A 35 10.23 10.17 -11.40
N ILE A 36 10.13 10.04 -10.06
CA ILE A 36 9.63 11.09 -9.17
C ILE A 36 10.63 11.24 -8.02
N GLN A 37 11.14 12.46 -7.83
CA GLN A 37 12.17 12.75 -6.83
C GLN A 37 13.41 11.83 -6.94
N GLY A 38 13.71 11.36 -8.17
CA GLY A 38 14.79 10.42 -8.45
C GLY A 38 14.43 8.95 -8.28
N TYR A 39 13.28 8.61 -7.68
CA TYR A 39 12.78 7.24 -7.50
C TYR A 39 12.02 6.76 -8.73
N PRO A 40 12.24 5.51 -9.20
CA PRO A 40 11.44 4.90 -10.26
C PRO A 40 9.99 4.70 -9.83
N VAL A 41 9.06 4.97 -10.73
CA VAL A 41 7.64 4.65 -10.58
C VAL A 41 7.18 3.88 -11.80
N THR A 42 6.70 2.66 -11.59
CA THR A 42 6.04 1.86 -12.62
C THR A 42 4.55 1.94 -12.42
N GLN A 43 3.82 2.39 -13.44
CA GLN A 43 2.36 2.42 -13.45
C GLN A 43 1.84 1.30 -14.34
N VAL A 44 0.91 0.50 -13.81
CA VAL A 44 0.17 -0.54 -14.52
C VAL A 44 -1.30 -0.17 -14.48
N ASP A 45 -1.86 0.18 -15.63
CA ASP A 45 -3.29 0.49 -15.78
C ASP A 45 -3.99 -0.74 -16.37
N ILE A 46 -4.97 -1.27 -15.64
CA ILE A 46 -5.87 -2.34 -16.07
C ILE A 46 -7.12 -1.66 -16.60
N LEU A 47 -7.36 -1.80 -17.91
CA LEU A 47 -8.32 -0.97 -18.64
C LEU A 47 -9.71 -1.60 -18.76
N ASP A 48 -9.77 -2.93 -18.72
CA ASP A 48 -10.99 -3.69 -18.99
C ASP A 48 -10.97 -5.10 -18.37
N ARG A 49 -12.06 -5.85 -18.58
CA ARG A 49 -12.23 -7.22 -18.07
C ARG A 49 -11.19 -8.22 -18.59
N GLU A 50 -10.63 -8.00 -19.77
CA GLU A 50 -9.58 -8.86 -20.30
C GLU A 50 -8.30 -8.69 -19.49
N GLY A 51 -7.93 -7.44 -19.18
CA GLY A 51 -6.82 -7.11 -18.29
C GLY A 51 -7.06 -7.62 -16.86
N GLU A 52 -8.29 -7.51 -16.33
CA GLU A 52 -8.65 -8.07 -15.02
C GLU A 52 -8.44 -9.59 -14.97
N ALA A 53 -8.92 -10.31 -15.99
CA ALA A 53 -8.77 -11.77 -16.08
C ALA A 53 -7.29 -12.19 -16.20
N ALA A 54 -6.51 -11.40 -16.95
CA ALA A 54 -5.10 -11.68 -17.17
C ALA A 54 -4.23 -11.45 -15.92
N LEU A 55 -4.49 -10.38 -15.16
CA LEU A 55 -3.69 -10.03 -13.99
C LEU A 55 -4.32 -10.45 -12.64
N GLY A 56 -5.59 -10.87 -12.64
CA GLY A 56 -6.32 -11.26 -11.44
C GLY A 56 -6.56 -10.08 -10.46
N LYS A 57 -6.64 -8.86 -11.02
CA LYS A 57 -6.83 -7.62 -10.24
C LYS A 57 -7.91 -6.75 -10.90
N PRO A 58 -8.66 -5.97 -10.11
CA PRO A 58 -9.69 -5.06 -10.64
C PRO A 58 -9.14 -4.05 -11.65
N ALA A 59 -9.98 -3.60 -12.58
CA ALA A 59 -9.65 -2.49 -13.48
C ALA A 59 -9.41 -1.21 -12.68
N GLY A 60 -8.34 -0.48 -13.05
CA GLY A 60 -7.88 0.72 -12.36
C GLY A 60 -6.39 0.95 -12.50
N SER A 61 -5.87 1.93 -11.79
CA SER A 61 -4.46 2.33 -11.83
C SER A 61 -3.70 1.80 -10.63
N TYR A 62 -2.56 1.17 -10.90
CA TYR A 62 -1.63 0.64 -9.90
C TYR A 62 -0.27 1.27 -10.13
N ARG A 63 0.24 2.03 -9.16
CA ARG A 63 1.53 2.70 -9.25
C ARG A 63 2.47 2.14 -8.20
N THR A 64 3.60 1.62 -8.62
CA THR A 64 4.64 1.08 -7.73
C THR A 64 5.82 2.03 -7.71
N LEU A 65 6.03 2.69 -6.58
CA LEU A 65 7.18 3.54 -6.29
C LEU A 65 8.30 2.67 -5.70
N ASP A 66 9.46 2.66 -6.35
CA ASP A 66 10.65 1.95 -5.87
C ASP A 66 11.49 2.86 -4.96
N LEU A 67 11.53 2.51 -3.69
CA LEU A 67 12.29 3.19 -2.64
C LEU A 67 13.61 2.47 -2.28
N THR A 68 14.14 1.58 -3.12
CA THR A 68 15.42 0.89 -2.86
C THR A 68 16.55 1.87 -2.52
N ALA A 69 16.63 3.00 -3.24
CA ALA A 69 17.63 4.03 -2.99
C ALA A 69 17.43 4.79 -1.66
N PHE A 70 16.26 4.73 -1.04
CA PHE A 70 16.01 5.30 0.29
C PHE A 70 16.92 4.70 1.36
N TRP A 71 17.18 3.40 1.29
CA TRP A 71 17.98 2.68 2.26
C TRP A 71 19.49 2.98 2.19
N GLN A 72 19.95 3.64 1.10
CA GLN A 72 21.32 4.13 0.98
C GLN A 72 21.55 5.38 1.84
N ARG A 73 20.51 6.01 2.37
CA ARG A 73 20.53 7.17 3.27
C ARG A 73 21.39 8.34 2.78
N GLY A 74 21.38 8.59 1.45
CA GLY A 74 22.05 9.75 0.85
C GLY A 74 21.39 11.08 1.25
N ASP A 75 22.02 12.19 0.90
CA ASP A 75 21.54 13.55 1.27
C ASP A 75 20.07 13.76 0.93
N GLY A 76 19.29 14.28 1.89
CA GLY A 76 17.87 14.53 1.73
C GLY A 76 17.02 13.29 1.43
N PHE A 77 17.50 12.10 1.79
CA PHE A 77 16.82 10.83 1.47
C PHE A 77 15.39 10.77 2.00
N PHE A 78 15.17 11.28 3.22
CA PHE A 78 13.85 11.29 3.86
C PHE A 78 12.90 12.22 3.11
N ASP A 79 13.29 13.46 2.88
CA ASP A 79 12.47 14.49 2.22
C ASP A 79 12.10 14.09 0.79
N ARG A 80 13.07 13.53 0.05
CA ARG A 80 12.78 13.01 -1.30
C ARG A 80 11.77 11.88 -1.28
N ALA A 81 11.86 10.95 -0.33
CA ALA A 81 10.93 9.84 -0.21
C ALA A 81 9.52 10.34 0.19
N VAL A 82 9.43 11.26 1.16
CA VAL A 82 8.19 11.91 1.58
C VAL A 82 7.52 12.62 0.40
N ARG A 83 8.26 13.44 -0.35
CA ARG A 83 7.71 14.15 -1.52
C ARG A 83 7.32 13.18 -2.64
N ALA A 84 8.06 12.08 -2.85
CA ALA A 84 7.72 11.07 -3.84
C ALA A 84 6.40 10.35 -3.50
N VAL A 85 6.23 9.95 -2.25
CA VAL A 85 4.97 9.37 -1.73
C VAL A 85 3.85 10.41 -1.81
N GLY A 86 4.08 11.63 -1.32
CA GLY A 86 3.11 12.72 -1.31
C GLY A 86 2.60 13.08 -2.70
N GLN A 87 3.48 13.10 -3.70
CA GLN A 87 3.08 13.37 -5.08
C GLN A 87 2.15 12.27 -5.63
N GLN A 88 2.37 10.98 -5.30
CA GLN A 88 1.45 9.91 -5.68
C GLN A 88 0.09 10.06 -5.00
N VAL A 89 0.07 10.40 -3.72
CA VAL A 89 -1.18 10.65 -2.98
C VAL A 89 -1.93 11.84 -3.58
N LYS A 90 -1.24 12.96 -3.83
CA LYS A 90 -1.83 14.19 -4.40
C LYS A 90 -2.45 13.96 -5.78
N GLU A 91 -1.78 13.17 -6.64
CA GLU A 91 -2.29 12.84 -7.99
C GLU A 91 -3.50 11.89 -7.98
N LEU A 92 -3.71 11.13 -6.89
CA LEU A 92 -4.75 10.09 -6.80
C LEU A 92 -5.87 10.44 -5.82
N THR A 93 -5.83 11.61 -5.19
CA THR A 93 -6.89 12.06 -4.27
C THR A 93 -7.55 13.34 -4.79
N PRO A 94 -8.83 13.58 -4.45
CA PRO A 94 -9.48 14.87 -4.73
C PRO A 94 -8.72 16.04 -4.06
N ASP A 95 -8.74 17.21 -4.67
CA ASP A 95 -8.04 18.41 -4.16
C ASP A 95 -8.64 18.99 -2.87
N SER A 96 -9.88 18.64 -2.54
CA SER A 96 -10.62 19.23 -1.41
C SER A 96 -11.55 18.22 -0.73
N GLY A 97 -12.13 18.65 0.39
CA GLY A 97 -13.07 17.88 1.19
C GLY A 97 -12.37 17.05 2.29
N PRO A 98 -13.16 16.55 3.26
CA PRO A 98 -12.62 15.78 4.38
C PRO A 98 -11.96 14.49 3.94
N VAL A 99 -10.92 14.06 4.65
CA VAL A 99 -10.18 12.81 4.39
C VAL A 99 -10.22 11.92 5.62
N LEU A 100 -10.47 10.63 5.41
CA LEU A 100 -10.30 9.60 6.43
C LEU A 100 -9.08 8.74 6.08
N VAL A 101 -8.04 8.80 6.92
CA VAL A 101 -6.87 7.91 6.80
C VAL A 101 -7.08 6.68 7.66
N VAL A 102 -6.90 5.50 7.09
CA VAL A 102 -7.10 4.22 7.78
C VAL A 102 -5.80 3.43 7.78
N GLY A 103 -5.21 3.23 8.96
CA GLY A 103 -4.05 2.37 9.15
C GLY A 103 -4.49 0.94 9.46
N LEU A 104 -4.49 0.07 8.45
CA LEU A 104 -4.87 -1.34 8.55
C LEU A 104 -3.72 -2.17 9.12
N GLY A 105 -4.07 -3.29 9.73
CA GLY A 105 -3.12 -4.26 10.26
C GLY A 105 -3.06 -4.31 11.79
N ASN A 106 -2.18 -5.17 12.29
CA ASN A 106 -1.96 -5.41 13.70
C ASN A 106 -0.66 -4.74 14.18
N ARG A 107 -0.79 -3.69 14.99
CA ARG A 107 0.38 -2.97 15.55
C ARG A 107 1.32 -3.86 16.38
N ALA A 108 0.81 -4.93 16.99
CA ALA A 108 1.59 -5.87 17.80
C ALA A 108 2.37 -6.90 16.96
N MET A 109 2.11 -6.97 15.64
CA MET A 109 2.80 -7.85 14.71
C MET A 109 3.62 -7.00 13.74
N THR A 110 4.94 -6.96 13.93
CA THR A 110 5.82 -6.03 13.19
C THR A 110 5.60 -6.00 11.68
N PRO A 111 5.55 -7.14 10.95
CA PRO A 111 5.32 -7.10 9.49
C PRO A 111 3.94 -6.54 9.10
N ASP A 112 2.99 -6.50 10.02
CA ASP A 112 1.61 -6.03 9.81
C ASP A 112 1.36 -4.62 10.42
N ALA A 113 2.44 -3.94 10.87
CA ALA A 113 2.32 -2.69 11.62
C ALA A 113 2.48 -1.42 10.79
N VAL A 114 2.79 -1.50 9.49
CA VAL A 114 3.07 -0.32 8.66
C VAL A 114 1.88 0.65 8.59
N GLY A 115 0.66 0.13 8.43
CA GLY A 115 -0.56 0.94 8.39
C GLY A 115 -0.80 1.70 9.71
N PRO A 116 -0.85 1.03 10.88
CA PRO A 116 -0.94 1.69 12.18
C PRO A 116 0.15 2.72 12.43
N LEU A 117 1.40 2.45 12.05
CA LEU A 117 2.52 3.38 12.22
C LEU A 117 2.45 4.59 11.28
N ALA A 118 1.96 4.41 10.05
CA ALA A 118 1.68 5.52 9.17
C ALA A 118 0.57 6.42 9.75
N ALA A 119 -0.50 5.82 10.27
CA ALA A 119 -1.60 6.55 10.90
C ALA A 119 -1.17 7.31 12.17
N ASP A 120 -0.16 6.83 12.90
CA ASP A 120 0.43 7.55 14.06
C ASP A 120 1.16 8.84 13.63
N SER A 121 1.59 8.93 12.37
CA SER A 121 2.31 10.09 11.81
C SER A 121 1.39 11.04 11.03
N ILE A 122 0.08 10.92 11.13
CA ILE A 122 -0.89 11.79 10.44
C ILE A 122 -1.22 13.01 11.29
N LEU A 123 -1.20 14.19 10.69
CA LEU A 123 -1.74 15.43 11.25
C LEU A 123 -3.27 15.36 11.28
N ILE A 124 -3.83 15.20 12.48
CA ILE A 124 -5.27 15.13 12.69
C ILE A 124 -5.81 16.55 12.85
N THR A 125 -6.41 17.09 11.81
CA THR A 125 -6.82 18.50 11.72
C THR A 125 -8.32 18.70 11.89
N ARG A 126 -9.16 17.68 11.65
CA ARG A 126 -10.61 17.81 11.63
C ARG A 126 -11.16 18.48 12.90
N HIS A 127 -10.77 18.02 14.09
CA HIS A 127 -11.24 18.57 15.36
C HIS A 127 -10.61 19.94 15.68
N LEU A 128 -9.42 20.24 15.15
CA LEU A 128 -8.71 21.49 15.35
C LEU A 128 -9.35 22.65 14.57
N ILE A 129 -9.90 22.36 13.39
CA ILE A 129 -10.61 23.35 12.58
C ILE A 129 -11.83 23.88 13.34
N ASP A 130 -12.57 23.01 14.03
CA ASP A 130 -13.73 23.41 14.83
C ASP A 130 -13.31 24.10 16.16
N ALA A 131 -12.27 23.59 16.82
CA ALA A 131 -11.83 24.08 18.14
C ALA A 131 -10.99 25.36 18.06
N MET A 132 -10.18 25.53 17.02
CA MET A 132 -9.24 26.66 16.85
C MET A 132 -9.25 27.20 15.42
N PRO A 133 -10.38 27.71 14.90
CA PRO A 133 -10.53 28.11 13.50
C PRO A 133 -9.54 29.23 13.10
N GLN A 134 -9.14 30.10 14.03
CA GLN A 134 -8.16 31.16 13.78
C GLN A 134 -6.78 30.65 13.36
N HIS A 135 -6.45 29.39 13.68
CA HIS A 135 -5.17 28.76 13.32
C HIS A 135 -5.29 27.67 12.27
N PHE A 136 -6.45 27.01 12.18
CA PHE A 136 -6.61 25.80 11.38
C PHE A 136 -7.64 25.90 10.26
N SER A 137 -8.29 27.06 10.02
CA SER A 137 -9.29 27.22 8.95
C SER A 137 -8.74 26.99 7.54
N GLY A 138 -7.42 27.15 7.34
CA GLY A 138 -6.74 26.86 6.06
C GLY A 138 -6.37 25.40 5.86
N PHE A 139 -6.50 24.55 6.89
CA PHE A 139 -6.15 23.14 6.80
C PHE A 139 -7.28 22.31 6.21
N ARG A 140 -6.92 21.28 5.46
CA ARG A 140 -7.85 20.25 5.02
C ARG A 140 -8.30 19.40 6.20
N PRO A 141 -9.61 19.11 6.38
CA PRO A 141 -10.08 18.26 7.49
C PRO A 141 -9.60 16.82 7.33
N VAL A 142 -8.76 16.35 8.24
CA VAL A 142 -8.22 14.97 8.27
C VAL A 142 -8.58 14.30 9.59
N ALA A 143 -9.15 13.11 9.49
CA ALA A 143 -9.34 12.17 10.60
C ALA A 143 -8.55 10.89 10.33
N ALA A 144 -8.15 10.16 11.36
CA ALA A 144 -7.50 8.87 11.21
C ALA A 144 -8.16 7.80 12.08
N LEU A 145 -8.14 6.55 11.59
CA LEU A 145 -8.60 5.36 12.27
C LEU A 145 -7.54 4.26 12.21
N ARG A 146 -7.36 3.57 13.30
CA ARG A 146 -6.65 2.30 13.40
C ARG A 146 -7.62 1.25 13.88
N PRO A 147 -8.32 0.54 12.96
CA PRO A 147 -9.40 -0.38 13.33
C PRO A 147 -8.90 -1.62 14.09
N GLY A 148 -7.60 -1.91 14.00
CA GLY A 148 -7.05 -3.19 14.45
C GLY A 148 -7.44 -4.33 13.49
N VAL A 149 -7.37 -5.56 13.98
CA VAL A 149 -7.72 -6.77 13.22
C VAL A 149 -8.87 -7.54 13.90
N LEU A 150 -9.65 -8.27 13.11
CA LEU A 150 -10.82 -9.03 13.61
C LEU A 150 -10.50 -9.85 14.86
N GLY A 151 -9.35 -10.52 14.90
CA GLY A 151 -8.95 -11.36 16.04
C GLY A 151 -8.70 -10.61 17.36
N THR A 152 -8.51 -9.28 17.31
CA THR A 152 -8.28 -8.44 18.49
C THR A 152 -9.50 -7.58 18.87
N THR A 153 -10.37 -7.29 17.92
CA THR A 153 -11.49 -6.35 18.09
C THR A 153 -12.86 -7.03 18.06
N GLY A 154 -12.96 -8.18 17.38
CA GLY A 154 -14.24 -8.83 17.07
C GLY A 154 -15.05 -8.12 15.98
N VAL A 155 -14.47 -7.08 15.33
CA VAL A 155 -15.13 -6.25 14.31
C VAL A 155 -14.29 -6.28 13.03
N GLU A 156 -14.94 -6.45 11.87
CA GLU A 156 -14.27 -6.33 10.59
C GLU A 156 -13.81 -4.87 10.35
N SER A 157 -12.60 -4.72 9.82
CA SER A 157 -12.06 -3.38 9.54
C SER A 157 -12.97 -2.58 8.59
N ALA A 158 -13.56 -3.24 7.59
CA ALA A 158 -14.49 -2.61 6.66
C ALA A 158 -15.77 -2.11 7.37
N GLU A 159 -16.29 -2.83 8.36
CA GLU A 159 -17.45 -2.43 9.16
C GLU A 159 -17.13 -1.17 9.99
N ALA A 160 -16.00 -1.16 10.67
CA ALA A 160 -15.56 0.00 11.45
C ALA A 160 -15.33 1.24 10.57
N VAL A 161 -14.70 1.07 9.39
CA VAL A 161 -14.45 2.15 8.44
C VAL A 161 -15.78 2.67 7.87
N ARG A 162 -16.70 1.79 7.49
CA ARG A 162 -18.02 2.18 6.96
C ARG A 162 -18.80 3.05 7.97
N GLY A 163 -18.82 2.65 9.24
CA GLY A 163 -19.48 3.45 10.28
C GLY A 163 -18.92 4.88 10.41
N LEU A 164 -17.61 5.05 10.18
CA LEU A 164 -17.01 6.40 10.13
C LEU A 164 -17.28 7.12 8.82
N VAL A 165 -17.26 6.44 7.68
CA VAL A 165 -17.62 7.04 6.38
C VAL A 165 -19.02 7.59 6.42
N ASP A 166 -19.98 6.83 6.95
CA ASP A 166 -21.39 7.25 7.11
C ASP A 166 -21.54 8.47 8.04
N ARG A 167 -20.64 8.64 9.00
CA ARG A 167 -20.66 9.76 9.95
C ARG A 167 -19.88 10.98 9.51
N LEU A 168 -18.73 10.79 8.85
CA LEU A 168 -17.79 11.86 8.52
C LEU A 168 -17.94 12.37 7.09
N HIS A 169 -18.59 11.60 6.21
CA HIS A 169 -18.76 11.90 4.78
C HIS A 169 -17.45 12.36 4.10
N PRO A 170 -16.36 11.55 4.19
CA PRO A 170 -15.09 11.93 3.59
C PRO A 170 -15.19 11.96 2.07
N SER A 171 -14.42 12.85 1.43
CA SER A 171 -14.27 12.88 -0.03
C SER A 171 -13.44 11.72 -0.56
N VAL A 172 -12.61 11.15 0.30
CA VAL A 172 -11.76 9.98 0.01
C VAL A 172 -11.34 9.28 1.31
N VAL A 173 -11.20 7.97 1.24
CA VAL A 173 -10.52 7.15 2.25
C VAL A 173 -9.12 6.82 1.74
N ILE A 174 -8.08 7.05 2.54
CA ILE A 174 -6.72 6.60 2.26
C ILE A 174 -6.43 5.41 3.19
N ALA A 175 -6.37 4.20 2.63
CA ALA A 175 -6.14 2.98 3.38
C ALA A 175 -4.67 2.56 3.24
N VAL A 176 -3.93 2.49 4.36
CA VAL A 176 -2.53 2.04 4.40
C VAL A 176 -2.47 0.64 4.98
N ASP A 177 -1.80 -0.29 4.30
CA ASP A 177 -1.73 -1.70 4.69
C ASP A 177 -0.38 -2.35 4.37
N ALA A 178 -0.09 -3.46 5.03
CA ALA A 178 1.00 -4.36 4.69
C ALA A 178 0.57 -5.31 3.55
N LEU A 179 1.47 -5.54 2.60
CA LEU A 179 1.25 -6.43 1.46
C LEU A 179 2.21 -7.61 1.48
N ALA A 180 1.90 -8.64 0.70
CA ALA A 180 2.84 -9.68 0.34
C ALA A 180 3.40 -9.44 -1.06
N SER A 181 4.72 -9.60 -1.23
CA SER A 181 5.36 -9.64 -2.54
C SER A 181 5.77 -11.05 -2.92
N ARG A 182 6.02 -11.27 -4.21
CA ARG A 182 6.69 -12.46 -4.72
C ARG A 182 8.21 -12.33 -4.55
N ARG A 183 8.76 -11.17 -4.96
CA ARG A 183 10.20 -10.92 -5.00
C ARG A 183 10.70 -10.36 -3.67
N VAL A 184 11.73 -10.99 -3.08
CA VAL A 184 12.38 -10.52 -1.84
C VAL A 184 12.92 -9.10 -1.97
N GLY A 185 13.48 -8.75 -3.14
CA GLY A 185 14.04 -7.40 -3.39
C GLY A 185 13.02 -6.27 -3.34
N ARG A 186 11.70 -6.57 -3.28
CA ARG A 186 10.64 -5.57 -3.13
C ARG A 186 10.16 -5.40 -1.71
N VAL A 187 10.49 -6.35 -0.83
CA VAL A 187 10.08 -6.29 0.59
C VAL A 187 10.70 -5.06 1.24
N CYS A 188 9.86 -4.21 1.82
CA CYS A 188 10.22 -2.92 2.41
C CYS A 188 10.98 -1.97 1.46
N CYS A 189 10.97 -2.24 0.16
CA CYS A 189 11.65 -1.42 -0.86
C CYS A 189 10.68 -0.75 -1.84
N THR A 190 9.40 -1.10 -1.81
CA THR A 190 8.40 -0.52 -2.73
C THR A 190 7.15 -0.08 -1.98
N VAL A 191 6.46 0.93 -2.54
CA VAL A 191 5.12 1.35 -2.11
C VAL A 191 4.19 1.29 -3.31
N GLN A 192 3.11 0.54 -3.21
CA GLN A 192 2.07 0.48 -4.23
C GLN A 192 0.91 1.39 -3.87
N PHE A 193 0.48 2.21 -4.82
CA PHE A 193 -0.73 3.02 -4.76
C PHE A 193 -1.76 2.47 -5.74
N SER A 194 -3.03 2.39 -5.33
CA SER A 194 -4.12 1.96 -6.21
C SER A 194 -5.42 2.70 -5.92
N ASP A 195 -6.14 3.07 -6.97
CA ASP A 195 -7.48 3.68 -6.90
C ASP A 195 -8.61 2.64 -6.83
N THR A 196 -8.28 1.35 -6.85
CA THR A 196 -9.25 0.24 -6.78
C THR A 196 -9.62 -0.17 -5.36
N GLY A 197 -9.01 0.45 -4.36
CA GLY A 197 -9.12 0.04 -2.96
C GLY A 197 -8.25 -1.17 -2.61
N ILE A 198 -8.57 -1.81 -1.47
CA ILE A 198 -7.77 -2.89 -0.90
C ILE A 198 -8.64 -3.96 -0.24
N ILE A 199 -8.18 -5.21 -0.29
CA ILE A 199 -8.74 -6.32 0.48
C ILE A 199 -7.73 -6.67 1.57
N PRO A 200 -7.98 -6.30 2.84
CA PRO A 200 -7.02 -6.52 3.91
C PRO A 200 -6.66 -8.01 4.06
N GLY A 201 -5.36 -8.32 4.14
CA GLY A 201 -4.89 -9.68 4.34
C GLY A 201 -5.00 -10.62 3.12
N SER A 202 -5.31 -10.12 1.92
CA SER A 202 -5.42 -10.95 0.70
C SER A 202 -4.13 -11.70 0.39
N GLY A 203 -2.98 -11.07 0.56
CA GLY A 203 -1.66 -11.66 0.30
C GLY A 203 -1.28 -12.80 1.24
N VAL A 204 -1.91 -12.89 2.40
CA VAL A 204 -1.69 -13.98 3.36
C VAL A 204 -2.84 -14.99 3.40
N GLY A 205 -3.77 -14.90 2.43
CA GLY A 205 -4.87 -15.85 2.27
C GLY A 205 -6.06 -15.62 3.20
N ASN A 206 -6.15 -14.45 3.84
CA ASN A 206 -7.32 -14.06 4.62
C ASN A 206 -8.34 -13.39 3.69
N HIS A 207 -9.54 -13.99 3.59
CA HIS A 207 -10.65 -13.41 2.83
C HIS A 207 -11.44 -12.46 3.73
N ARG A 208 -11.18 -11.17 3.64
CA ARG A 208 -11.88 -10.12 4.37
C ARG A 208 -12.69 -9.24 3.44
N SER A 209 -13.58 -8.42 4.00
CA SER A 209 -14.34 -7.46 3.22
C SER A 209 -13.42 -6.39 2.61
N ALA A 210 -13.62 -6.09 1.33
CA ALA A 210 -12.87 -5.08 0.63
C ALA A 210 -13.21 -3.67 1.15
N LEU A 211 -12.21 -2.78 1.13
CA LEU A 211 -12.40 -1.35 1.25
C LEU A 211 -12.23 -0.75 -0.14
N ASN A 212 -13.31 -0.46 -0.81
CA ASN A 212 -13.34 0.12 -2.16
C ASN A 212 -14.59 1.00 -2.34
N LEU A 213 -14.73 1.60 -3.51
CA LEU A 213 -15.88 2.46 -3.85
C LEU A 213 -17.23 1.73 -3.69
N GLU A 214 -17.28 0.45 -4.08
CA GLU A 214 -18.54 -0.34 -4.01
C GLU A 214 -18.97 -0.58 -2.56
N THR A 215 -18.03 -0.91 -1.67
CA THR A 215 -18.34 -1.25 -0.27
C THR A 215 -18.53 -0.03 0.62
N LEU A 216 -17.81 1.07 0.36
CA LEU A 216 -17.81 2.26 1.21
C LEU A 216 -18.65 3.43 0.64
N GLY A 217 -18.96 3.42 -0.66
CA GLY A 217 -19.69 4.51 -1.33
C GLY A 217 -18.84 5.77 -1.58
N VAL A 218 -17.56 5.75 -1.25
CA VAL A 218 -16.60 6.83 -1.46
C VAL A 218 -15.31 6.28 -2.09
N PRO A 219 -14.56 7.10 -2.87
CA PRO A 219 -13.28 6.68 -3.42
C PRO A 219 -12.31 6.20 -2.33
N VAL A 220 -11.54 5.15 -2.65
CA VAL A 220 -10.51 4.60 -1.75
C VAL A 220 -9.18 4.58 -2.47
N LEU A 221 -8.21 5.33 -1.94
CA LEU A 221 -6.81 5.19 -2.30
C LEU A 221 -6.16 4.17 -1.38
N ALA A 222 -5.72 3.04 -1.94
CA ALA A 222 -4.90 2.08 -1.22
C ALA A 222 -3.41 2.47 -1.31
N VAL A 223 -2.71 2.38 -0.19
CA VAL A 223 -1.25 2.58 -0.07
C VAL A 223 -0.68 1.35 0.60
N GLY A 224 0.01 0.52 -0.15
CA GLY A 224 0.48 -0.78 0.34
C GLY A 224 1.99 -0.91 0.31
N VAL A 225 2.55 -1.52 1.35
CA VAL A 225 3.98 -1.82 1.47
C VAL A 225 4.17 -3.33 1.59
N PRO A 226 4.89 -3.99 0.69
CA PRO A 226 5.24 -5.39 0.88
C PRO A 226 6.22 -5.53 2.05
N THR A 227 5.83 -6.29 3.05
CA THR A 227 6.60 -6.55 4.27
C THR A 227 7.00 -8.00 4.42
N VAL A 228 6.37 -8.88 3.63
CA VAL A 228 6.58 -10.33 3.69
C VAL A 228 6.61 -10.96 2.30
N VAL A 229 7.23 -12.13 2.23
CA VAL A 229 7.13 -13.08 1.11
C VAL A 229 6.64 -14.41 1.64
N ASP A 230 5.71 -15.06 0.94
CA ASP A 230 5.28 -16.43 1.21
C ASP A 230 6.47 -17.41 1.01
N ALA A 231 6.74 -18.27 1.98
CA ALA A 231 7.91 -19.16 1.94
C ALA A 231 7.90 -20.14 0.77
N ALA A 232 6.72 -20.62 0.34
CA ALA A 232 6.60 -21.50 -0.82
C ALA A 232 6.92 -20.71 -2.12
N THR A 233 6.45 -19.47 -2.22
CA THR A 233 6.75 -18.56 -3.33
C THR A 233 8.25 -18.24 -3.39
N LEU A 234 8.87 -17.93 -2.24
CA LEU A 234 10.31 -17.69 -2.13
C LEU A 234 11.12 -18.93 -2.59
N THR A 235 10.73 -20.12 -2.14
CA THR A 235 11.39 -21.38 -2.53
C THR A 235 11.34 -21.58 -4.05
N ALA A 236 10.16 -21.37 -4.65
CA ALA A 236 10.00 -21.50 -6.10
C ALA A 236 10.86 -20.50 -6.88
N ASP A 237 10.92 -19.23 -6.43
CA ASP A 237 11.74 -18.22 -7.09
C ASP A 237 13.25 -18.52 -6.98
N LEU A 238 13.73 -18.99 -5.82
CA LEU A 238 15.13 -19.37 -5.64
C LEU A 238 15.55 -20.57 -6.50
N LEU A 239 14.67 -21.56 -6.66
CA LEU A 239 14.90 -22.70 -7.55
C LEU A 239 14.95 -22.26 -9.03
N GLU A 240 14.02 -21.41 -9.45
CA GLU A 240 13.99 -20.84 -10.79
C GLU A 240 15.28 -20.04 -11.10
N GLU A 241 15.70 -19.17 -10.19
CA GLU A 241 16.94 -18.37 -10.33
C GLU A 241 18.19 -19.26 -10.39
N SER A 242 18.16 -20.43 -9.74
CA SER A 242 19.24 -21.43 -9.76
C SER A 242 19.19 -22.36 -10.98
N GLY A 243 18.23 -22.18 -11.88
CA GLY A 243 18.02 -23.06 -13.05
C GLY A 243 17.54 -24.47 -12.68
N LEU A 244 16.99 -24.65 -11.48
CA LEU A 244 16.41 -25.90 -11.03
C LEU A 244 14.92 -26.00 -11.42
N PRO A 245 14.35 -27.21 -11.54
CA PRO A 245 12.95 -27.40 -11.86
C PRO A 245 12.03 -26.69 -10.86
N GLU A 246 10.95 -26.10 -11.38
CA GLU A 246 9.91 -25.50 -10.53
C GLU A 246 9.30 -26.57 -9.62
N PRO A 247 9.16 -26.30 -8.30
CA PRO A 247 8.61 -27.26 -7.36
C PRO A 247 7.10 -27.38 -7.56
N ASP A 248 6.54 -28.50 -7.12
CA ASP A 248 5.09 -28.64 -7.01
C ASP A 248 4.53 -27.70 -5.94
N MET A 249 3.98 -26.58 -6.38
CA MET A 249 3.42 -25.53 -5.52
C MET A 249 2.22 -26.01 -4.71
N GLU A 250 1.46 -26.99 -5.19
CA GLU A 250 0.33 -27.57 -4.45
C GLU A 250 0.86 -28.37 -3.25
N THR A 251 1.87 -29.19 -3.47
CA THR A 251 2.55 -29.93 -2.39
C THR A 251 3.21 -28.98 -1.38
N LEU A 252 3.87 -27.91 -1.82
CA LEU A 252 4.50 -26.95 -0.90
C LEU A 252 3.47 -26.23 -0.04
N ARG A 253 2.32 -25.88 -0.58
CA ARG A 253 1.25 -25.17 0.13
C ARG A 253 0.31 -26.06 0.95
N SER A 254 0.30 -27.36 0.67
CA SER A 254 -0.48 -28.32 1.47
C SER A 254 0.11 -28.57 2.85
N ARG A 255 1.33 -28.08 3.11
CA ARG A 255 1.93 -28.13 4.43
C ARG A 255 1.17 -27.27 5.42
N PRO A 256 0.98 -27.74 6.66
CA PRO A 256 0.22 -26.99 7.68
C PRO A 256 0.95 -25.69 8.12
N GLU A 257 2.28 -25.62 7.89
CA GLU A 257 3.09 -24.44 8.22
C GLU A 257 2.99 -23.40 7.11
N ASN A 258 2.11 -22.42 7.29
CA ASN A 258 2.02 -21.26 6.42
C ASN A 258 3.04 -20.21 6.88
N LEU A 259 4.30 -20.35 6.43
CA LEU A 259 5.39 -19.48 6.85
C LEU A 259 5.46 -18.23 5.96
N MET A 260 5.60 -17.07 6.60
CA MET A 260 5.93 -15.80 5.96
C MET A 260 7.34 -15.39 6.32
N VAL A 261 8.11 -14.98 5.33
CA VAL A 261 9.49 -14.54 5.48
C VAL A 261 9.56 -13.03 5.40
N THR A 262 10.33 -12.44 6.30
CA THR A 262 10.50 -10.99 6.43
C THR A 262 11.98 -10.65 6.64
N PRO A 263 12.45 -9.44 6.30
CA PRO A 263 13.82 -9.01 6.57
C PRO A 263 14.19 -9.04 8.05
N ARG A 264 15.46 -9.23 8.34
CA ARG A 264 15.97 -9.30 9.72
C ARG A 264 15.77 -7.99 10.50
N ASP A 265 15.81 -6.85 9.81
CA ASP A 265 15.68 -5.50 10.36
C ASP A 265 14.30 -4.89 10.12
N ILE A 266 13.28 -5.75 9.95
CA ILE A 266 11.90 -5.37 9.67
C ILE A 266 11.35 -4.31 10.63
N ASP A 267 11.73 -4.36 11.91
CA ASP A 267 11.26 -3.41 12.93
C ASP A 267 11.65 -1.96 12.59
N GLN A 268 12.86 -1.75 12.09
CA GLN A 268 13.32 -0.43 11.68
C GLN A 268 12.70 -0.03 10.35
N GLN A 269 12.64 -0.97 9.39
CA GLN A 269 12.14 -0.71 8.06
C GLN A 269 10.66 -0.31 8.08
N VAL A 270 9.83 -1.00 8.86
CA VAL A 270 8.40 -0.70 8.97
C VAL A 270 8.17 0.64 9.68
N ARG A 271 8.98 1.00 10.70
CA ARG A 271 8.90 2.33 11.34
C ARG A 271 9.27 3.44 10.38
N ASP A 272 10.38 3.30 9.65
CA ASP A 272 10.85 4.32 8.72
C ASP A 272 9.84 4.53 7.57
N LEU A 273 9.33 3.44 6.98
CA LEU A 273 8.33 3.51 5.91
C LEU A 273 6.98 4.04 6.41
N GLY A 274 6.53 3.64 7.59
CA GLY A 274 5.33 4.20 8.22
C GLY A 274 5.44 5.72 8.37
N LYS A 275 6.59 6.21 8.84
CA LYS A 275 6.86 7.65 8.95
C LYS A 275 6.89 8.34 7.58
N VAL A 276 7.59 7.78 6.59
CA VAL A 276 7.64 8.33 5.23
C VAL A 276 6.24 8.44 4.62
N ILE A 277 5.41 7.40 4.79
CA ILE A 277 4.03 7.38 4.26
C ILE A 277 3.16 8.41 4.98
N GLY A 278 3.18 8.45 6.31
CA GLY A 278 2.40 9.42 7.09
C GLY A 278 2.76 10.86 6.75
N TYR A 279 4.07 11.18 6.67
CA TYR A 279 4.55 12.50 6.26
C TYR A 279 4.19 12.81 4.80
N GLY A 280 4.28 11.82 3.89
CA GLY A 280 3.87 11.98 2.49
C GLY A 280 2.38 12.29 2.34
N ILE A 281 1.53 11.63 3.13
CA ILE A 281 0.09 11.90 3.18
C ILE A 281 -0.14 13.33 3.70
N ASN A 282 0.52 13.74 4.79
CA ASN A 282 0.40 15.11 5.31
C ASN A 282 0.82 16.15 4.27
N TRP A 283 1.97 15.94 3.62
CA TRP A 283 2.47 16.84 2.57
C TRP A 283 1.50 16.96 1.39
N ALA A 284 0.84 15.85 1.02
CA ALA A 284 -0.15 15.85 -0.06
C ALA A 284 -1.46 16.56 0.30
N LEU A 285 -1.88 16.47 1.56
CA LEU A 285 -3.19 16.94 2.01
C LEU A 285 -3.16 18.35 2.60
N GLN A 286 -2.01 18.79 3.09
CA GLN A 286 -1.80 20.09 3.69
C GLN A 286 -0.77 20.86 2.87
N ASP A 287 -0.91 22.15 2.75
CA ASP A 287 0.09 22.99 2.07
C ASP A 287 1.22 23.35 3.04
N LEU A 288 1.99 22.33 3.46
CA LEU A 288 3.05 22.44 4.46
C LEU A 288 4.35 21.85 3.96
N GLU A 289 5.47 22.46 4.35
CA GLU A 289 6.78 21.88 4.16
C GLU A 289 7.06 20.80 5.23
N ILE A 290 8.06 19.93 4.97
CA ILE A 290 8.34 18.78 5.84
C ILE A 290 8.77 19.21 7.25
N GLU A 291 9.50 20.31 7.36
CA GLU A 291 9.90 20.91 8.63
C GLU A 291 8.71 21.39 9.45
N GLU A 292 7.69 21.98 8.80
CA GLU A 292 6.46 22.42 9.45
C GLU A 292 5.63 21.21 9.92
N ILE A 293 5.53 20.15 9.09
CA ILE A 293 4.90 18.89 9.47
C ILE A 293 5.59 18.30 10.70
N ASN A 294 6.93 18.29 10.71
CA ASN A 294 7.71 17.76 11.82
C ASN A 294 7.47 18.58 13.11
N ALA A 295 7.41 19.91 13.01
CA ALA A 295 7.14 20.79 14.15
C ALA A 295 5.72 20.59 14.74
N LEU A 296 4.74 20.28 13.91
CA LEU A 296 3.35 20.02 14.35
C LEU A 296 3.15 18.61 14.94
N LEU A 297 4.02 17.65 14.61
CA LEU A 297 3.96 16.26 15.11
C LEU A 297 4.88 16.03 16.34
N SER A 298 5.73 17.00 16.71
CA SER A 298 6.60 16.94 17.88
C SER A 298 5.85 17.39 19.12
#